data_70304bf3a3f25176827df8ece8f05c20
#
_entry.id   70304bf3a3f25176827df8ece8f05c20
#
_cell.length_a   1.000
_cell.length_b   1.000
_cell.length_c   1.000
_cell.angle_alpha   90.00
_cell.angle_beta   90.00
_cell.angle_gamma   90.00
#
_symmetry.space_group_name_H-M   'P 1'
#
loop_
_entity.id
_entity.type
_entity.pdbx_description
1 polymer ?
#
loop_
_entity_poly.entity_id
_entity_poly.type
_entity_poly.pdbx_seq_one_letter_code
_entity_poly.pdbx_strand_id
1 'polypeptide(L)'
;MHHALRLAHELLEDARLLLAQGRYRSTVSRAYYAAYHSCVALLESYGLRPSNYTGRSGRPASRWEQGIVTAVVVTDSNLSGVLTRPIALQLRWQYAQRIRSDYRAHETISAMTAQTSVELADQIIANVEGYLRAQHP
;
A
#
# COMPACT_ATOMS: atom_id res chain seq x y z
N MET A 1 17.23 7.23 -1.28
CA MET A 1 15.89 6.63 -1.43
C MET A 1 15.09 6.87 -0.16
N HIS A 2 13.82 7.22 -0.32
CA HIS A 2 12.93 7.45 0.82
C HIS A 2 12.84 6.20 1.70
N HIS A 3 12.84 6.43 3.01
CA HIS A 3 12.85 5.37 4.02
C HIS A 3 11.68 4.39 3.86
N ALA A 4 10.46 4.91 3.73
CA ALA A 4 9.27 4.08 3.55
C ALA A 4 9.29 3.34 2.20
N LEU A 5 9.84 3.93 1.15
CA LEU A 5 9.96 3.28 -0.15
C LEU A 5 10.93 2.10 -0.10
N ARG A 6 12.02 2.24 0.65
CA ARG A 6 12.97 1.13 0.86
C ARG A 6 12.28 -0.05 1.56
N LEU A 7 11.51 0.25 2.61
CA LEU A 7 10.74 -0.78 3.30
C LEU A 7 9.71 -1.43 2.36
N ALA A 8 9.07 -0.63 1.50
CA ALA A 8 8.12 -1.17 0.52
C ALA A 8 8.77 -2.20 -0.39
N HIS A 9 9.98 -1.94 -0.89
CA HIS A 9 10.70 -2.90 -1.72
C HIS A 9 11.06 -4.18 -0.96
N GLU A 10 11.47 -4.08 0.30
CA GLU A 10 11.75 -5.25 1.13
C GLU A 10 10.50 -6.12 1.32
N LEU A 11 9.37 -5.49 1.62
CA LEU A 11 8.12 -6.19 1.82
C LEU A 11 7.62 -6.85 0.53
N LEU A 12 7.81 -6.20 -0.62
CA LEU A 12 7.44 -6.79 -1.91
C LEU A 12 8.29 -8.03 -2.21
N GLU A 13 9.59 -7.96 -1.91
CA GLU A 13 10.47 -9.12 -2.06
C GLU A 13 10.03 -10.28 -1.17
N ASP A 14 9.69 -9.99 0.10
CA ASP A 14 9.15 -10.98 1.01
C ASP A 14 7.86 -11.61 0.47
N ALA A 15 6.96 -10.78 -0.09
CA ALA A 15 5.72 -11.28 -0.66
C ALA A 15 5.98 -12.24 -1.83
N ARG A 16 6.95 -11.91 -2.68
CA ARG A 16 7.32 -12.78 -3.81
C ARG A 16 7.87 -14.13 -3.34
N LEU A 17 8.70 -14.12 -2.31
CA LEU A 17 9.25 -15.35 -1.73
C LEU A 17 8.13 -16.22 -1.14
N LEU A 18 7.21 -15.61 -0.42
CA LEU A 18 6.07 -16.32 0.17
C LEU A 18 5.14 -16.89 -0.91
N LEU A 19 4.91 -16.12 -1.99
CA LEU A 19 4.11 -16.60 -3.12
C LEU A 19 4.73 -17.87 -3.73
N ALA A 20 6.04 -17.84 -3.96
CA ALA A 20 6.77 -18.99 -4.52
C ALA A 20 6.68 -20.23 -3.63
N GLN A 21 6.53 -20.03 -2.32
CA GLN A 21 6.38 -21.12 -1.35
C GLN A 21 4.93 -21.57 -1.15
N GLY A 22 3.97 -20.97 -1.87
CA GLY A 22 2.56 -21.30 -1.73
C GLY A 22 1.92 -20.75 -0.45
N ARG A 23 2.53 -19.80 0.21
CA ARG A 23 2.04 -19.22 1.47
C ARG A 23 1.18 -17.99 1.17
N TYR A 24 0.00 -18.25 0.62
CA TYR A 24 -0.84 -17.21 -0.01
C TYR A 24 -1.37 -16.18 0.98
N ARG A 25 -1.78 -16.59 2.17
CA ARG A 25 -2.28 -15.66 3.19
C ARG A 25 -1.21 -14.66 3.60
N SER A 26 0.00 -15.13 3.86
CA SER A 26 1.11 -14.25 4.21
C SER A 26 1.54 -13.38 3.04
N THR A 27 1.47 -13.90 1.80
CA THR A 27 1.74 -13.13 0.59
C THR A 27 0.83 -11.91 0.50
N VAL A 28 -0.47 -12.09 0.68
CA VAL A 28 -1.46 -11.01 0.60
C VAL A 28 -1.16 -9.92 1.64
N SER A 29 -0.85 -10.32 2.86
CA SER A 29 -0.53 -9.37 3.93
C SER A 29 0.72 -8.55 3.60
N ARG A 30 1.80 -9.20 3.19
CA ARG A 30 3.06 -8.51 2.85
C ARG A 30 2.91 -7.61 1.63
N ALA A 31 2.20 -8.05 0.61
CA ALA A 31 1.96 -7.25 -0.59
C ALA A 31 1.19 -5.97 -0.25
N TYR A 32 0.17 -6.07 0.59
CA TYR A 32 -0.57 -4.89 1.03
C TYR A 32 0.35 -3.89 1.75
N TYR A 33 1.15 -4.36 2.72
CA TYR A 33 2.04 -3.46 3.45
C TYR A 33 3.10 -2.84 2.55
N ALA A 34 3.56 -3.55 1.52
CA ALA A 34 4.47 -2.98 0.52
C ALA A 34 3.81 -1.79 -0.19
N ALA A 35 2.60 -1.98 -0.69
CA ALA A 35 1.84 -0.91 -1.34
C ALA A 35 1.57 0.25 -0.38
N TYR A 36 1.15 -0.05 0.84
CA TYR A 36 0.87 0.95 1.87
C TYR A 36 2.08 1.84 2.16
N HIS A 37 3.26 1.26 2.37
CA HIS A 37 4.46 2.05 2.68
C HIS A 37 4.91 2.89 1.50
N SER A 38 4.73 2.43 0.27
CA SER A 38 5.01 3.26 -0.90
C SER A 38 4.07 4.46 -0.97
N CYS A 39 2.80 4.27 -0.62
CA CYS A 39 1.83 5.37 -0.55
C CYS A 39 2.18 6.36 0.56
N VAL A 40 2.66 5.89 1.71
CA VAL A 40 3.17 6.79 2.77
C VAL A 40 4.31 7.66 2.24
N ALA A 41 5.26 7.06 1.50
CA ALA A 41 6.34 7.82 0.88
C ALA A 41 5.80 8.91 -0.06
N LEU A 42 4.79 8.57 -0.84
CA LEU A 42 4.14 9.52 -1.74
C LEU A 42 3.50 10.68 -0.97
N LEU A 43 2.70 10.38 0.04
CA LEU A 43 2.03 11.41 0.84
C LEU A 43 3.04 12.35 1.49
N GLU A 44 4.11 11.80 2.06
CA GLU A 44 5.15 12.60 2.69
C GLU A 44 5.90 13.47 1.69
N SER A 45 6.05 13.02 0.46
CA SER A 45 6.69 13.81 -0.60
C SER A 45 5.88 15.06 -0.97
N TYR A 46 4.56 15.03 -0.74
CA TYR A 46 3.68 16.18 -0.91
C TYR A 46 3.65 17.09 0.34
N GLY A 47 4.46 16.79 1.35
CA GLY A 47 4.47 17.57 2.59
C GLY A 47 3.32 17.24 3.54
N LEU A 48 2.55 16.20 3.25
CA LEU A 48 1.44 15.80 4.10
C LEU A 48 1.96 15.06 5.34
N ARG A 49 1.25 15.23 6.45
CA ARG A 49 1.56 14.62 7.73
C ARG A 49 0.32 13.95 8.29
N PRO A 50 0.46 12.91 9.13
CA PRO A 50 -0.71 12.27 9.76
C PRO A 50 -1.62 13.28 10.49
N SER A 51 -1.03 14.29 11.13
CA SER A 51 -1.78 15.29 11.89
C SER A 51 -2.67 16.19 11.03
N ASN A 52 -2.51 16.17 9.70
CA ASN A 52 -3.44 16.87 8.80
C ASN A 52 -4.81 16.18 8.74
N TYR A 53 -4.94 14.98 9.28
CA TYR A 53 -6.14 14.15 9.17
C TYR A 53 -6.62 13.71 10.54
N THR A 54 -7.94 13.48 10.67
CA THR A 54 -8.53 12.98 11.91
C THR A 54 -8.34 11.48 12.02
N GLY A 55 -7.72 11.03 13.11
CA GLY A 55 -7.52 9.62 13.39
C GLY A 55 -8.72 8.95 14.03
N ARG A 56 -8.60 7.67 14.33
CA ARG A 56 -9.65 6.87 14.99
C ARG A 56 -10.09 7.44 16.32
N SER A 57 -9.20 8.11 17.03
CA SER A 57 -9.49 8.73 18.32
C SER A 57 -10.39 9.95 18.20
N GLY A 58 -10.69 10.44 17.01
CA GLY A 58 -11.39 11.70 16.77
C GLY A 58 -10.50 12.93 16.90
N ARG A 59 -9.20 12.73 17.10
CA ARG A 59 -8.18 13.77 17.21
C ARG A 59 -7.25 13.72 16.01
N PRO A 60 -6.42 14.74 15.77
CA PRO A 60 -5.40 14.67 14.73
C PRO A 60 -4.53 13.43 14.92
N ALA A 61 -4.31 12.67 13.84
CA ALA A 61 -3.58 11.41 13.91
C ALA A 61 -2.12 11.66 14.27
N SER A 62 -1.55 10.79 15.10
CA SER A 62 -0.13 10.84 15.49
C SER A 62 0.75 10.00 14.56
N ARG A 63 0.14 9.15 13.74
CA ARG A 63 0.82 8.26 12.80
C ARG A 63 -0.05 8.02 11.57
N TRP A 64 0.54 7.51 10.51
CA TRP A 64 -0.21 7.11 9.32
C TRP A 64 -1.05 5.85 9.63
N GLU A 65 -2.34 6.05 9.84
CA GLU A 65 -3.30 4.95 9.98
C GLU A 65 -3.67 4.44 8.59
N GLN A 66 -3.86 3.13 8.46
CA GLN A 66 -4.12 2.51 7.16
C GLN A 66 -5.38 3.06 6.50
N GLY A 67 -6.43 3.29 7.28
CA GLY A 67 -7.66 3.89 6.78
C GLY A 67 -7.47 5.29 6.23
N ILE A 68 -6.62 6.10 6.87
CA ILE A 68 -6.29 7.44 6.40
C ILE A 68 -5.56 7.36 5.05
N VAL A 69 -4.51 6.56 4.96
CA VAL A 69 -3.71 6.45 3.73
C VAL A 69 -4.59 5.99 2.57
N THR A 70 -5.41 4.97 2.78
CA THR A 70 -6.30 4.44 1.74
C THR A 70 -7.30 5.50 1.28
N ALA A 71 -7.93 6.22 2.22
CA ALA A 71 -8.91 7.24 1.88
C ALA A 71 -8.27 8.42 1.12
N VAL A 72 -7.11 8.89 1.57
CA VAL A 72 -6.43 10.03 0.95
C VAL A 72 -5.98 9.70 -0.46
N VAL A 73 -5.40 8.53 -0.68
CA VAL A 73 -4.93 8.08 -2.00
C VAL A 73 -6.09 8.01 -2.99
N VAL A 74 -7.27 7.58 -2.54
CA VAL A 74 -8.45 7.47 -3.41
C VAL A 74 -9.08 8.83 -3.70
N THR A 75 -9.09 9.75 -2.72
CA THR A 75 -9.88 10.98 -2.80
C THR A 75 -9.10 12.24 -3.15
N ASP A 76 -7.80 12.29 -2.89
CA ASP A 76 -7.01 13.49 -3.16
C ASP A 76 -6.65 13.58 -4.64
N SER A 77 -7.24 14.57 -5.32
CA SER A 77 -7.03 14.77 -6.76
C SER A 77 -5.58 15.17 -7.10
N ASN A 78 -4.82 15.71 -6.15
CA ASN A 78 -3.42 16.08 -6.38
C ASN A 78 -2.54 14.85 -6.62
N LEU A 79 -2.96 13.69 -6.15
CA LEU A 79 -2.21 12.43 -6.31
C LEU A 79 -2.52 11.72 -7.61
N SER A 80 -3.55 12.16 -8.36
CA SER A 80 -4.03 11.47 -9.56
C SER A 80 -3.01 11.42 -10.70
N GLY A 81 -2.01 12.32 -10.69
CA GLY A 81 -0.91 12.29 -11.65
C GLY A 81 0.08 11.16 -11.41
N VAL A 82 0.08 10.59 -10.21
CA VAL A 82 0.97 9.48 -9.83
C VAL A 82 0.19 8.18 -9.76
N LEU A 83 -0.93 8.22 -9.04
CA LEU A 83 -1.82 7.08 -8.90
C LEU A 83 -3.18 7.47 -9.47
N THR A 84 -3.49 6.96 -10.67
CA THR A 84 -4.82 7.18 -11.26
C THR A 84 -5.87 6.56 -10.34
N ARG A 85 -7.12 7.02 -10.47
CA ARG A 85 -8.20 6.50 -9.62
C ARG A 85 -8.33 4.98 -9.68
N PRO A 86 -8.27 4.31 -10.85
CA PRO A 86 -8.30 2.85 -10.87
C PRO A 86 -7.17 2.21 -10.08
N ILE A 87 -5.94 2.75 -10.16
CA ILE A 87 -4.80 2.23 -9.39
C ILE A 87 -4.98 2.50 -7.90
N ALA A 88 -5.46 3.68 -7.53
CA ALA A 88 -5.73 4.02 -6.13
C ALA A 88 -6.78 3.08 -5.53
N LEU A 89 -7.82 2.73 -6.30
CA LEU A 89 -8.85 1.78 -5.86
C LEU A 89 -8.28 0.37 -5.65
N GLN A 90 -7.18 0.03 -6.31
CA GLN A 90 -6.49 -1.24 -6.08
C GLN A 90 -5.91 -1.32 -4.67
N LEU A 91 -5.44 -0.21 -4.10
CA LEU A 91 -4.99 -0.19 -2.71
C LEU A 91 -6.15 -0.51 -1.76
N ARG A 92 -7.35 0.02 -2.04
CA ARG A 92 -8.55 -0.30 -1.25
C ARG A 92 -8.88 -1.79 -1.33
N TRP A 93 -8.80 -2.38 -2.51
CA TRP A 93 -9.02 -3.81 -2.69
C TRP A 93 -7.98 -4.62 -1.91
N GLN A 94 -6.70 -4.24 -1.96
CA GLN A 94 -5.64 -4.91 -1.22
C GLN A 94 -5.86 -4.81 0.30
N TYR A 95 -6.33 -3.66 0.77
CA TYR A 95 -6.67 -3.50 2.18
C TYR A 95 -7.74 -4.50 2.61
N ALA A 96 -8.79 -4.66 1.79
CA ALA A 96 -9.85 -5.62 2.07
C ALA A 96 -9.32 -7.07 2.08
N GLN A 97 -8.44 -7.42 1.13
CA GLN A 97 -7.83 -8.76 1.09
C GLN A 97 -6.93 -9.00 2.31
N ARG A 98 -6.20 -7.99 2.74
CA ARG A 98 -5.37 -8.09 3.95
C ARG A 98 -6.23 -8.35 5.19
N ILE A 99 -7.35 -7.67 5.35
CA ILE A 99 -8.28 -7.92 6.46
C ILE A 99 -8.76 -9.38 6.42
N ARG A 100 -9.15 -9.88 5.25
CA ARG A 100 -9.56 -11.28 5.10
C ARG A 100 -8.42 -12.24 5.49
N SER A 101 -7.20 -11.95 5.02
CA SER A 101 -6.07 -12.86 5.24
C SER A 101 -5.63 -12.90 6.71
N ASP A 102 -5.73 -11.79 7.43
CA ASP A 102 -5.25 -11.69 8.80
C ASP A 102 -6.33 -12.08 9.84
N TYR A 103 -7.60 -11.80 9.55
CA TYR A 103 -8.66 -11.89 10.57
C TYR A 103 -9.77 -12.90 10.27
N ARG A 104 -9.80 -13.48 9.07
CA ARG A 104 -10.82 -14.47 8.68
C ARG A 104 -10.17 -15.82 8.42
N ALA A 105 -9.73 -16.46 9.50
CA ALA A 105 -8.97 -17.71 9.43
C ALA A 105 -9.70 -18.85 8.72
N HIS A 106 -11.04 -18.82 8.70
CA HIS A 106 -11.86 -19.83 8.05
C HIS A 106 -11.95 -19.65 6.52
N GLU A 107 -11.59 -18.48 6.00
CA GLU A 107 -11.60 -18.23 4.56
C GLU A 107 -10.30 -18.67 3.91
N THR A 108 -10.40 -19.31 2.75
CA THR A 108 -9.25 -19.72 1.96
C THR A 108 -8.82 -18.56 1.06
N ILE A 109 -7.51 -18.28 1.03
CA ILE A 109 -6.93 -17.32 0.11
C ILE A 109 -6.35 -18.08 -1.07
N SER A 110 -6.82 -17.76 -2.29
CA SER A 110 -6.39 -18.48 -3.49
C SER A 110 -5.01 -18.02 -3.97
N ALA A 111 -4.34 -18.89 -4.75
CA ALA A 111 -3.09 -18.53 -5.42
C ALA A 111 -3.29 -17.31 -6.32
N MET A 112 -4.41 -17.22 -7.02
CA MET A 112 -4.71 -16.09 -7.90
C MET A 112 -4.84 -14.78 -7.13
N THR A 113 -5.51 -14.77 -5.98
CA THR A 113 -5.62 -13.59 -5.12
C THR A 113 -4.24 -13.14 -4.65
N ALA A 114 -3.39 -14.08 -4.25
CA ALA A 114 -2.04 -13.78 -3.79
C ALA A 114 -1.19 -13.20 -4.93
N GLN A 115 -1.22 -13.81 -6.11
CA GLN A 115 -0.49 -13.33 -7.27
C GLN A 115 -0.95 -11.93 -7.68
N THR A 116 -2.26 -11.70 -7.75
CA THR A 116 -2.83 -10.39 -8.07
C THR A 116 -2.37 -9.34 -7.05
N SER A 117 -2.34 -9.68 -5.76
CA SER A 117 -1.87 -8.78 -4.71
C SER A 117 -0.43 -8.33 -4.93
N VAL A 118 0.45 -9.26 -5.33
CA VAL A 118 1.86 -8.94 -5.64
C VAL A 118 1.95 -8.04 -6.86
N GLU A 119 1.22 -8.34 -7.93
CA GLU A 119 1.23 -7.55 -9.16
C GLU A 119 0.74 -6.13 -8.92
N LEU A 120 -0.33 -5.95 -8.14
CA LEU A 120 -0.86 -4.62 -7.81
C LEU A 120 0.11 -3.83 -6.94
N ALA A 121 0.73 -4.47 -5.95
CA ALA A 121 1.74 -3.82 -5.11
C ALA A 121 2.93 -3.36 -5.96
N ASP A 122 3.40 -4.19 -6.87
CA ASP A 122 4.49 -3.86 -7.78
C ASP A 122 4.13 -2.64 -8.63
N GLN A 123 2.91 -2.59 -9.16
CA GLN A 123 2.45 -1.47 -9.98
C GLN A 123 2.39 -0.16 -9.17
N ILE A 124 1.86 -0.20 -7.95
CA ILE A 124 1.77 0.98 -7.09
C ILE A 124 3.18 1.48 -6.75
N ILE A 125 4.07 0.59 -6.35
CA ILE A 125 5.44 0.94 -6.00
C ILE A 125 6.17 1.54 -7.20
N ALA A 126 6.02 0.95 -8.38
CA ALA A 126 6.67 1.46 -9.59
C ALA A 126 6.20 2.88 -9.93
N ASN A 127 4.91 3.15 -9.81
CA ASN A 127 4.37 4.49 -10.07
C ASN A 127 4.90 5.52 -9.07
N VAL A 128 4.93 5.17 -7.78
CA VAL A 128 5.44 6.06 -6.74
C VAL A 128 6.94 6.30 -6.93
N GLU A 129 7.70 5.24 -7.15
CA GLU A 129 9.14 5.36 -7.35
C GLU A 129 9.49 6.21 -8.56
N GLY A 130 8.79 6.02 -9.67
CA GLY A 130 8.99 6.83 -10.87
C GLY A 130 8.75 8.32 -10.62
N TYR A 131 7.69 8.64 -9.87
CA TYR A 131 7.43 10.02 -9.48
C TYR A 131 8.53 10.59 -8.59
N LEU A 132 8.94 9.86 -7.56
CA LEU A 132 9.95 10.34 -6.61
C LEU A 132 11.32 10.56 -7.29
N ARG A 133 11.68 9.71 -8.23
CA ARG A 133 12.91 9.89 -9.02
C ARG A 133 12.85 11.14 -9.88
N ALA A 134 11.70 11.43 -10.47
CA ALA A 134 11.54 12.63 -11.30
C ALA A 134 11.65 13.92 -10.48
N GLN A 135 11.32 13.88 -9.18
CA GLN A 135 11.47 15.02 -8.28
C GLN A 135 12.91 15.24 -7.83
N HIS A 136 13.76 14.21 -7.89
CA HIS A 136 15.16 14.26 -7.44
C HIS A 136 16.07 13.61 -8.50
N PRO A 137 16.19 14.26 -9.70
CA PRO A 137 17.01 13.72 -10.78
C PRO A 137 18.51 13.74 -10.48
#